data_eeebfa187a9dd6cf0faa5cd715ed3301
#
_entry.id   eeebfa187a9dd6cf0faa5cd715ed3301
#
_cell.length_a   1.000
_cell.length_b   1.000
_cell.length_c   1.000
_cell.angle_alpha   90.00
_cell.angle_beta   90.00
_cell.angle_gamma   90.00
#
_symmetry.space_group_name_H-M   'P 1'
#
loop_
_entity.id
_entity.type
_entity.pdbx_description
1 polymer ?
#
loop_
_entity_poly.entity_id
_entity_poly.type
_entity_poly.pdbx_seq_one_letter_code
_entity_poly.pdbx_strand_id
1 'polypeptide(L)'
;MLQVYYIAGSVNVKETDLVTSVRAAIAGGITCFQFREKGDGALTGEARETLAIQVKELCRKNDVPFFINDDVDLAVRLQADGVHVGQEDMAAGDVRSLLPDGCLLGVSVHSLTEANQALEAGADYLGIGPVYPTGSKDDAKDVIGPAGIRYYREAGITAPIVAIGGITEGNTPEVIAAGADGVSMISAIAASEDPKGTVARFKEAVQKHRK
;
A
#
# COMPACT_ATOMS: atom_id res chain seq x y z
N MET A 1 -10.08 -3.80 -5.85
CA MET A 1 -9.38 -2.60 -5.36
C MET A 1 -7.89 -2.88 -5.10
N LEU A 2 -7.47 -3.77 -4.23
CA LEU A 2 -6.10 -3.93 -3.74
C LEU A 2 -5.13 -4.75 -4.65
N GLN A 3 -5.36 -4.86 -5.97
CA GLN A 3 -4.57 -5.73 -6.86
C GLN A 3 -3.15 -5.20 -7.13
N VAL A 4 -3.05 -3.93 -7.49
CA VAL A 4 -1.78 -3.25 -7.78
C VAL A 4 -1.78 -1.94 -7.01
N TYR A 5 -1.11 -1.94 -5.88
CA TYR A 5 -1.15 -0.89 -4.89
C TYR A 5 0.17 -0.10 -4.90
N TYR A 6 0.14 1.12 -5.43
CA TYR A 6 1.29 2.00 -5.45
C TYR A 6 1.40 2.82 -4.17
N ILE A 7 2.55 2.76 -3.50
CA ILE A 7 2.87 3.53 -2.30
C ILE A 7 4.01 4.47 -2.62
N ALA A 8 3.85 5.78 -2.41
CA ALA A 8 4.93 6.73 -2.61
C ALA A 8 4.70 8.06 -1.87
N GLY A 9 5.79 8.75 -1.61
CA GLY A 9 5.90 10.16 -1.27
C GLY A 9 6.87 10.87 -2.20
N SER A 10 7.10 12.16 -2.01
CA SER A 10 8.00 12.97 -2.84
C SER A 10 9.42 12.42 -2.86
N VAL A 11 9.90 11.92 -1.73
CA VAL A 11 11.26 11.36 -1.56
C VAL A 11 11.52 10.07 -2.35
N ASN A 12 10.47 9.38 -2.78
CA ASN A 12 10.61 8.12 -3.52
C ASN A 12 10.84 8.31 -5.01
N VAL A 13 10.53 9.50 -5.55
CA VAL A 13 10.59 9.81 -6.98
C VAL A 13 11.76 10.76 -7.24
N LYS A 14 12.75 10.31 -8.02
CA LYS A 14 14.00 11.07 -8.24
C LYS A 14 14.06 11.81 -9.57
N GLU A 15 13.52 11.20 -10.62
CA GLU A 15 13.63 11.70 -12.00
C GLU A 15 12.47 12.61 -12.41
N THR A 16 11.40 12.66 -11.60
CA THR A 16 10.20 13.45 -11.88
C THR A 16 9.55 13.87 -10.55
N ASP A 17 8.40 14.54 -10.60
CA ASP A 17 7.60 14.81 -9.41
C ASP A 17 6.58 13.68 -9.11
N LEU A 18 6.06 13.66 -7.87
CA LEU A 18 5.13 12.62 -7.43
C LEU A 18 3.83 12.62 -8.25
N VAL A 19 3.30 13.78 -8.60
CA VAL A 19 2.03 13.90 -9.37
C VAL A 19 2.19 13.27 -10.76
N THR A 20 3.32 13.53 -11.42
CA THR A 20 3.66 12.94 -12.72
C THR A 20 3.82 11.42 -12.62
N SER A 21 4.53 10.93 -11.61
CA SER A 21 4.69 9.49 -11.35
C SER A 21 3.34 8.80 -11.12
N VAL A 22 2.49 9.38 -10.26
CA VAL A 22 1.15 8.83 -9.97
C VAL A 22 0.27 8.86 -11.22
N ARG A 23 0.33 9.91 -12.04
CA ARG A 23 -0.40 9.99 -13.32
C ARG A 23 0.01 8.85 -14.27
N ALA A 24 1.31 8.58 -14.41
CA ALA A 24 1.80 7.47 -15.23
C ALA A 24 1.35 6.11 -14.67
N ALA A 25 1.41 5.93 -13.34
CA ALA A 25 0.96 4.73 -12.68
C ALA A 25 -0.56 4.48 -12.86
N ILE A 26 -1.38 5.53 -12.76
CA ILE A 26 -2.83 5.47 -13.05
C ILE A 26 -3.07 5.04 -14.51
N ALA A 27 -2.34 5.62 -15.45
CA ALA A 27 -2.43 5.22 -16.86
C ALA A 27 -2.00 3.77 -17.12
N GLY A 28 -1.15 3.20 -16.25
CA GLY A 28 -0.78 1.79 -16.23
C GLY A 28 -1.83 0.88 -15.57
N GLY A 29 -2.72 1.46 -14.79
CA GLY A 29 -3.84 0.77 -14.16
C GLY A 29 -3.59 0.32 -12.72
N ILE A 30 -2.90 1.14 -11.91
CA ILE A 30 -2.92 0.94 -10.45
C ILE A 30 -4.36 0.90 -9.96
N THR A 31 -4.61 0.14 -8.94
CA THR A 31 -5.96 -0.06 -8.38
C THR A 31 -6.14 0.62 -7.03
N CYS A 32 -5.07 1.18 -6.48
CA CYS A 32 -5.03 1.92 -5.22
C CYS A 32 -3.73 2.71 -5.13
N PHE A 33 -3.77 3.88 -4.51
CA PHE A 33 -2.59 4.69 -4.21
C PHE A 33 -2.52 5.04 -2.73
N GLN A 34 -1.32 4.95 -2.13
CA GLN A 34 -1.07 5.40 -0.75
C GLN A 34 -0.04 6.52 -0.74
N PHE A 35 -0.45 7.66 -0.24
CA PHE A 35 0.42 8.80 0.02
C PHE A 35 1.24 8.54 1.30
N ARG A 36 2.53 8.26 1.14
CA ARG A 36 3.48 8.01 2.22
C ARG A 36 4.63 9.01 2.17
N GLU A 37 4.42 10.16 2.79
CA GLU A 37 5.39 11.24 2.89
C GLU A 37 6.19 11.08 4.19
N LYS A 38 7.26 10.26 4.17
CA LYS A 38 8.05 9.84 5.34
C LYS A 38 9.50 9.58 4.94
N GLY A 39 10.45 9.86 5.83
CA GLY A 39 11.89 9.70 5.64
C GLY A 39 12.62 11.04 5.44
N ASP A 40 13.92 10.97 5.26
CA ASP A 40 14.76 12.17 5.08
C ASP A 40 14.33 12.97 3.85
N GLY A 41 14.16 14.28 4.03
CA GLY A 41 13.72 15.18 2.96
C GLY A 41 12.22 15.17 2.67
N ALA A 42 11.42 14.39 3.40
CA ALA A 42 9.97 14.40 3.24
C ALA A 42 9.37 15.77 3.55
N LEU A 43 8.37 16.15 2.79
CA LEU A 43 7.63 17.40 2.99
C LEU A 43 6.86 17.37 4.31
N THR A 44 6.72 18.54 4.92
CA THR A 44 5.98 18.74 6.16
C THR A 44 5.01 19.91 6.05
N GLY A 45 4.08 20.05 7.01
CA GLY A 45 3.16 21.17 7.08
C GLY A 45 2.36 21.38 5.79
N GLU A 46 2.22 22.63 5.40
CA GLU A 46 1.40 23.05 4.25
C GLU A 46 1.87 22.45 2.92
N ALA A 47 3.19 22.32 2.71
CA ALA A 47 3.71 21.73 1.48
C ALA A 47 3.31 20.25 1.33
N ARG A 48 3.35 19.47 2.42
CA ARG A 48 2.88 18.09 2.47
C ARG A 48 1.38 18.00 2.17
N GLU A 49 0.58 18.83 2.82
CA GLU A 49 -0.87 18.84 2.63
C GLU A 49 -1.27 19.26 1.22
N THR A 50 -0.61 20.28 0.66
CA THR A 50 -0.80 20.70 -0.72
C THR A 50 -0.54 19.57 -1.71
N LEU A 51 0.58 18.86 -1.55
CA LEU A 51 0.90 17.70 -2.40
C LEU A 51 -0.11 16.56 -2.25
N ALA A 52 -0.54 16.27 -1.01
CA ALA A 52 -1.57 15.26 -0.75
C ALA A 52 -2.90 15.59 -1.44
N ILE A 53 -3.33 16.86 -1.41
CA ILE A 53 -4.53 17.33 -2.10
C ILE A 53 -4.40 17.16 -3.62
N GLN A 54 -3.27 17.55 -4.21
CA GLN A 54 -3.04 17.40 -5.65
C GLN A 54 -3.13 15.94 -6.10
N VAL A 55 -2.50 15.03 -5.37
CA VAL A 55 -2.50 13.61 -5.68
C VAL A 55 -3.88 12.99 -5.44
N LYS A 56 -4.57 13.36 -4.35
CA LYS A 56 -5.96 12.93 -4.10
C LYS A 56 -6.87 13.31 -5.25
N GLU A 57 -6.84 14.57 -5.71
CA GLU A 57 -7.67 15.03 -6.81
C GLU A 57 -7.37 14.29 -8.13
N LEU A 58 -6.09 13.94 -8.36
CA LEU A 58 -5.69 13.13 -9.50
C LEU A 58 -6.29 11.71 -9.40
N CYS A 59 -6.19 11.07 -8.23
CA CYS A 59 -6.76 9.76 -7.97
C CYS A 59 -8.28 9.77 -8.13
N ARG A 60 -8.98 10.72 -7.51
CA ARG A 60 -10.44 10.89 -7.59
C ARG A 60 -10.95 11.05 -9.03
N LYS A 61 -10.26 11.83 -9.87
CA LYS A 61 -10.63 12.01 -11.28
C LYS A 61 -10.50 10.74 -12.13
N ASN A 62 -9.81 9.74 -11.63
CA ASN A 62 -9.56 8.48 -12.34
C ASN A 62 -10.12 7.26 -11.61
N ASP A 63 -10.99 7.47 -10.61
CA ASP A 63 -11.62 6.42 -9.80
C ASP A 63 -10.61 5.47 -9.13
N VAL A 64 -9.44 6.01 -8.72
CA VAL A 64 -8.42 5.28 -7.97
C VAL A 64 -8.55 5.67 -6.50
N PRO A 65 -8.81 4.72 -5.58
CA PRO A 65 -8.85 4.98 -4.15
C PRO A 65 -7.54 5.55 -3.63
N PHE A 66 -7.64 6.61 -2.81
CA PHE A 66 -6.54 7.35 -2.22
C PHE A 66 -6.45 7.09 -0.72
N PHE A 67 -5.32 6.57 -0.28
CA PHE A 67 -5.02 6.28 1.12
C PHE A 67 -3.94 7.20 1.68
N ILE A 68 -4.02 7.49 2.97
CA ILE A 68 -2.97 8.19 3.74
C ILE A 68 -2.24 7.16 4.61
N ASN A 69 -0.92 7.28 4.66
CA ASN A 69 -0.08 6.49 5.56
C ASN A 69 0.03 7.17 6.93
N ASP A 70 -0.23 6.45 8.02
CA ASP A 70 -0.09 6.79 9.44
C ASP A 70 -0.94 7.97 9.95
N ASP A 71 -1.07 9.06 9.19
CA ASP A 71 -1.69 10.31 9.63
C ASP A 71 -3.22 10.28 9.52
N VAL A 72 -3.87 9.81 10.59
CA VAL A 72 -5.33 9.68 10.69
C VAL A 72 -6.03 11.04 10.56
N ASP A 73 -5.48 12.09 11.20
CA ASP A 73 -6.06 13.43 11.15
C ASP A 73 -6.05 14.00 9.72
N LEU A 74 -4.96 13.80 8.99
CA LEU A 74 -4.87 14.20 7.58
C LEU A 74 -5.87 13.40 6.73
N ALA A 75 -5.99 12.09 6.96
CA ALA A 75 -6.94 11.24 6.24
C ALA A 75 -8.38 11.73 6.42
N VAL A 76 -8.78 12.05 7.65
CA VAL A 76 -10.12 12.58 7.97
C VAL A 76 -10.33 13.96 7.35
N ARG A 77 -9.38 14.90 7.54
CA ARG A 77 -9.48 16.26 6.96
C ARG A 77 -9.58 16.25 5.45
N LEU A 78 -8.82 15.38 4.80
CA LEU A 78 -8.85 15.26 3.34
C LEU A 78 -9.97 14.35 2.84
N GLN A 79 -10.76 13.71 3.71
CA GLN A 79 -11.75 12.72 3.30
C GLN A 79 -11.11 11.68 2.37
N ALA A 80 -10.00 11.07 2.81
CA ALA A 80 -9.35 10.00 2.08
C ALA A 80 -10.24 8.74 2.03
N ASP A 81 -10.07 7.91 1.01
CA ASP A 81 -10.82 6.65 0.91
C ASP A 81 -10.36 5.63 1.95
N GLY A 82 -9.18 5.83 2.54
CA GLY A 82 -8.67 5.00 3.62
C GLY A 82 -7.40 5.53 4.27
N VAL A 83 -7.04 4.85 5.35
CA VAL A 83 -5.76 5.04 6.06
C VAL A 83 -5.06 3.68 6.20
N HIS A 84 -3.74 3.71 6.22
CA HIS A 84 -2.93 2.52 6.50
C HIS A 84 -1.96 2.82 7.63
N VAL A 85 -1.95 1.98 8.67
CA VAL A 85 -1.10 2.14 9.85
C VAL A 85 -0.25 0.90 10.11
N GLY A 86 0.89 1.09 10.76
CA GLY A 86 1.76 0.02 11.26
C GLY A 86 1.53 -0.27 12.77
N GLN A 87 2.34 -1.18 13.31
CA GLN A 87 2.24 -1.61 14.71
C GLN A 87 2.78 -0.59 15.73
N GLU A 88 3.60 0.36 15.26
CA GLU A 88 4.21 1.42 16.10
C GLU A 88 3.42 2.74 16.00
N ASP A 89 2.38 2.79 15.16
CA ASP A 89 1.51 3.93 14.96
C ASP A 89 0.31 3.89 15.94
N MET A 90 -0.72 4.71 15.70
CA MET A 90 -1.95 4.67 16.48
C MET A 90 -2.60 3.29 16.39
N ALA A 91 -3.06 2.76 17.53
CA ALA A 91 -3.69 1.44 17.59
C ALA A 91 -4.91 1.35 16.66
N ALA A 92 -5.07 0.23 15.95
CA ALA A 92 -6.10 0.06 14.92
C ALA A 92 -7.53 0.33 15.43
N GLY A 93 -7.85 -0.03 16.67
CA GLY A 93 -9.15 0.24 17.29
C GLY A 93 -9.40 1.74 17.53
N ASP A 94 -8.37 2.49 17.93
CA ASP A 94 -8.46 3.94 18.07
C ASP A 94 -8.63 4.60 16.72
N VAL A 95 -7.83 4.18 15.71
CA VAL A 95 -7.97 4.64 14.33
C VAL A 95 -9.40 4.40 13.84
N ARG A 96 -9.93 3.17 13.98
CA ARG A 96 -11.29 2.84 13.53
C ARG A 96 -12.35 3.76 14.13
N SER A 97 -12.20 4.12 15.40
CA SER A 97 -13.14 5.01 16.09
C SER A 97 -13.17 6.45 15.56
N LEU A 98 -12.06 6.88 14.94
CA LEU A 98 -11.90 8.23 14.37
C LEU A 98 -12.30 8.31 12.90
N LEU A 99 -12.30 7.17 12.19
CA LEU A 99 -12.58 7.15 10.75
C LEU A 99 -14.08 7.28 10.48
N PRO A 100 -14.48 8.09 9.49
CA PRO A 100 -15.87 8.16 9.05
C PRO A 100 -16.34 6.86 8.41
N ASP A 101 -17.64 6.67 8.35
CA ASP A 101 -18.26 5.53 7.67
C ASP A 101 -17.78 5.42 6.22
N GLY A 102 -17.41 4.21 5.82
CA GLY A 102 -16.90 3.91 4.47
C GLY A 102 -15.42 4.19 4.25
N CYS A 103 -14.72 4.84 5.20
CA CYS A 103 -13.27 4.97 5.15
C CYS A 103 -12.59 3.66 5.54
N LEU A 104 -11.71 3.15 4.70
CA LEU A 104 -11.06 1.85 4.87
C LEU A 104 -9.83 1.94 5.78
N LEU A 105 -9.65 0.91 6.60
CA LEU A 105 -8.49 0.75 7.47
C LEU A 105 -7.62 -0.41 7.00
N GLY A 106 -6.39 -0.12 6.61
CA GLY A 106 -5.35 -1.11 6.39
C GLY A 106 -4.37 -1.17 7.55
N VAL A 107 -3.92 -2.37 7.90
CA VAL A 107 -2.95 -2.55 8.98
C VAL A 107 -1.79 -3.43 8.53
N SER A 108 -0.55 -2.95 8.72
CA SER A 108 0.64 -3.78 8.56
C SER A 108 0.78 -4.76 9.72
N VAL A 109 0.97 -6.06 9.44
CA VAL A 109 1.09 -7.10 10.45
C VAL A 109 2.27 -8.03 10.16
N HIS A 110 2.90 -8.57 11.25
CA HIS A 110 4.09 -9.41 11.19
C HIS A 110 3.89 -10.76 11.91
N SER A 111 2.73 -10.96 12.54
CA SER A 111 2.37 -12.20 13.23
C SER A 111 0.87 -12.48 13.11
N LEU A 112 0.46 -13.73 13.31
CA LEU A 112 -0.96 -14.11 13.37
C LEU A 112 -1.70 -13.41 14.51
N THR A 113 -1.02 -13.17 15.63
CA THR A 113 -1.60 -12.45 16.76
C THR A 113 -1.94 -11.02 16.35
N GLU A 114 -1.01 -10.30 15.72
CA GLU A 114 -1.27 -8.96 15.20
C GLU A 114 -2.36 -8.95 14.14
N ALA A 115 -2.39 -9.96 13.24
CA ALA A 115 -3.41 -10.06 12.21
C ALA A 115 -4.82 -10.21 12.82
N ASN A 116 -4.99 -11.09 13.80
CA ASN A 116 -6.27 -11.28 14.48
C ASN A 116 -6.69 -10.02 15.25
N GLN A 117 -5.77 -9.41 16.00
CA GLN A 117 -6.04 -8.16 16.72
C GLN A 117 -6.45 -7.02 15.77
N ALA A 118 -5.77 -6.88 14.64
CA ALA A 118 -6.11 -5.87 13.64
C ALA A 118 -7.52 -6.10 13.07
N LEU A 119 -7.87 -7.35 12.75
CA LEU A 119 -9.20 -7.69 12.22
C LEU A 119 -10.30 -7.51 13.28
N GLU A 120 -10.08 -7.90 14.53
CA GLU A 120 -10.98 -7.65 15.64
C GLU A 120 -11.19 -6.15 15.89
N ALA A 121 -10.16 -5.34 15.65
CA ALA A 121 -10.20 -3.88 15.73
C ALA A 121 -10.86 -3.21 14.51
N GLY A 122 -11.30 -3.98 13.51
CA GLY A 122 -12.01 -3.48 12.33
C GLY A 122 -11.13 -3.12 11.13
N ALA A 123 -9.96 -3.74 11.00
CA ALA A 123 -9.16 -3.60 9.77
C ALA A 123 -9.88 -4.24 8.58
N ASP A 124 -9.90 -3.53 7.46
CA ASP A 124 -10.52 -3.97 6.20
C ASP A 124 -9.57 -4.83 5.35
N TYR A 125 -8.27 -4.65 5.52
CA TYR A 125 -7.24 -5.45 4.87
C TYR A 125 -5.93 -5.44 5.66
N LEU A 126 -5.09 -6.43 5.39
CA LEU A 126 -3.78 -6.59 6.02
C LEU A 126 -2.65 -6.34 5.00
N GLY A 127 -1.65 -5.56 5.41
CA GLY A 127 -0.37 -5.44 4.72
C GLY A 127 0.62 -6.44 5.30
N ILE A 128 1.14 -7.37 4.50
CA ILE A 128 2.02 -8.43 4.97
C ILE A 128 3.34 -8.43 4.22
N GLY A 129 4.44 -8.40 4.96
CA GLY A 129 5.79 -8.42 4.42
C GLY A 129 6.86 -8.07 5.47
N PRO A 130 8.14 -7.98 5.04
CA PRO A 130 8.58 -8.04 3.64
C PRO A 130 8.60 -9.48 3.10
N VAL A 131 8.06 -9.67 1.88
CA VAL A 131 8.05 -11.01 1.26
C VAL A 131 9.43 -11.36 0.72
N TYR A 132 10.15 -10.39 0.16
CA TYR A 132 11.53 -10.52 -0.31
C TYR A 132 12.39 -9.39 0.24
N PRO A 133 13.73 -9.51 0.19
CA PRO A 133 14.63 -8.45 0.65
C PRO A 133 14.32 -7.11 -0.03
N THR A 134 14.31 -6.04 0.76
CA THR A 134 14.00 -4.69 0.28
C THR A 134 14.71 -3.63 1.11
N GLY A 135 15.11 -2.54 0.47
CA GLY A 135 15.65 -1.34 1.12
C GLY A 135 14.68 -0.14 1.06
N SER A 136 13.41 -0.36 0.70
CA SER A 136 12.45 0.75 0.53
C SER A 136 11.84 1.26 1.84
N LYS A 137 12.05 0.54 2.94
CA LYS A 137 11.67 0.95 4.30
C LYS A 137 12.83 0.65 5.25
N ASP A 138 13.18 1.60 6.10
CA ASP A 138 14.29 1.47 7.05
C ASP A 138 13.98 0.51 8.21
N ASP A 139 12.69 0.24 8.46
CA ASP A 139 12.14 -0.61 9.51
C ASP A 139 11.74 -2.01 9.01
N ALA A 140 12.32 -2.48 7.90
CA ALA A 140 12.00 -3.78 7.33
C ALA A 140 12.33 -4.92 8.31
N LYS A 141 11.33 -5.74 8.63
CA LYS A 141 11.43 -6.96 9.46
C LYS A 141 12.03 -8.11 8.65
N ASP A 142 12.11 -9.30 9.26
CA ASP A 142 12.61 -10.50 8.60
C ASP A 142 11.79 -10.89 7.36
N VAL A 143 12.47 -11.34 6.32
CA VAL A 143 11.85 -11.77 5.06
C VAL A 143 11.08 -13.08 5.29
N ILE A 144 9.79 -13.05 4.94
CA ILE A 144 8.88 -14.20 5.17
C ILE A 144 8.70 -15.13 3.98
N GLY A 145 9.08 -14.70 2.78
CA GLY A 145 8.81 -15.41 1.53
C GLY A 145 7.31 -15.59 1.21
N PRO A 146 6.98 -16.18 0.06
CA PRO A 146 5.59 -16.55 -0.27
C PRO A 146 4.99 -17.56 0.72
N ALA A 147 5.82 -18.39 1.36
CA ALA A 147 5.38 -19.31 2.41
C ALA A 147 4.76 -18.58 3.61
N GLY A 148 5.24 -17.38 3.94
CA GLY A 148 4.65 -16.55 4.98
C GLY A 148 3.21 -16.16 4.65
N ILE A 149 2.92 -15.75 3.42
CA ILE A 149 1.54 -15.45 2.98
C ILE A 149 0.64 -16.68 3.11
N ARG A 150 1.13 -17.84 2.65
CA ARG A 150 0.39 -19.11 2.76
C ARG A 150 0.08 -19.47 4.20
N TYR A 151 1.01 -19.26 5.13
CA TYR A 151 0.85 -19.51 6.55
C TYR A 151 -0.35 -18.73 7.14
N TYR A 152 -0.53 -17.44 6.78
CA TYR A 152 -1.72 -16.69 7.22
C TYR A 152 -3.02 -17.28 6.67
N ARG A 153 -3.03 -17.72 5.40
CA ARG A 153 -4.21 -18.34 4.78
C ARG A 153 -4.56 -19.69 5.42
N GLU A 154 -3.57 -20.53 5.66
CA GLU A 154 -3.72 -21.83 6.34
C GLU A 154 -4.20 -21.68 7.79
N ALA A 155 -3.83 -20.59 8.45
CA ALA A 155 -4.31 -20.21 9.78
C ALA A 155 -5.74 -19.63 9.78
N GLY A 156 -6.40 -19.54 8.63
CA GLY A 156 -7.80 -19.11 8.54
C GLY A 156 -8.02 -17.62 8.29
N ILE A 157 -6.99 -16.84 8.01
CA ILE A 157 -7.17 -15.42 7.64
C ILE A 157 -7.87 -15.35 6.27
N THR A 158 -9.10 -14.84 6.24
CA THR A 158 -9.92 -14.66 5.03
C THR A 158 -9.94 -13.23 4.54
N ALA A 159 -9.58 -12.27 5.39
CA ALA A 159 -9.50 -10.85 5.02
C ALA A 159 -8.53 -10.62 3.85
N PRO A 160 -8.72 -9.56 3.04
CA PRO A 160 -7.80 -9.23 1.97
C PRO A 160 -6.36 -9.05 2.46
N ILE A 161 -5.41 -9.68 1.76
CA ILE A 161 -3.96 -9.57 2.02
C ILE A 161 -3.29 -8.83 0.86
N VAL A 162 -2.61 -7.75 1.17
CA VAL A 162 -1.71 -7.05 0.24
C VAL A 162 -0.28 -7.35 0.64
N ALA A 163 0.43 -8.04 -0.24
CA ALA A 163 1.83 -8.38 -0.02
C ALA A 163 2.75 -7.20 -0.36
N ILE A 164 3.81 -7.01 0.45
CA ILE A 164 4.79 -5.93 0.26
C ILE A 164 6.22 -6.44 0.48
N GLY A 165 7.19 -5.71 -0.08
CA GLY A 165 8.63 -5.92 0.13
C GLY A 165 9.29 -6.77 -0.94
N GLY A 166 10.17 -6.14 -1.74
CA GLY A 166 10.97 -6.77 -2.78
C GLY A 166 10.18 -7.44 -3.91
N ILE A 167 8.91 -7.03 -4.12
CA ILE A 167 8.05 -7.61 -5.15
C ILE A 167 8.41 -7.02 -6.51
N THR A 168 8.56 -7.91 -7.48
CA THR A 168 8.88 -7.65 -8.88
C THR A 168 7.82 -8.28 -9.78
N GLU A 169 7.79 -7.91 -11.05
CA GLU A 169 6.92 -8.55 -12.04
C GLU A 169 7.15 -10.07 -12.08
N GLY A 170 8.41 -10.52 -11.99
CA GLY A 170 8.79 -11.93 -12.08
C GLY A 170 8.36 -12.78 -10.89
N ASN A 171 8.30 -12.22 -9.66
CA ASN A 171 7.93 -12.96 -8.45
C ASN A 171 6.46 -12.74 -8.02
N THR A 172 5.75 -11.80 -8.62
CA THR A 172 4.32 -11.56 -8.36
C THR A 172 3.45 -12.81 -8.52
N PRO A 173 3.62 -13.66 -9.57
CA PRO A 173 2.83 -14.88 -9.72
C PRO A 173 2.88 -15.79 -8.49
N GLU A 174 4.06 -15.99 -7.92
CA GLU A 174 4.26 -16.85 -6.75
C GLU A 174 3.59 -16.28 -5.50
N VAL A 175 3.64 -14.97 -5.31
CA VAL A 175 3.00 -14.24 -4.20
C VAL A 175 1.48 -14.37 -4.26
N ILE A 176 0.89 -14.21 -5.45
CA ILE A 176 -0.56 -14.37 -5.67
C ILE A 176 -0.97 -15.83 -5.47
N ALA A 177 -0.20 -16.78 -6.02
CA ALA A 177 -0.46 -18.21 -5.84
C ALA A 177 -0.37 -18.65 -4.35
N ALA A 178 0.42 -17.94 -3.53
CA ALA A 178 0.50 -18.16 -2.10
C ALA A 178 -0.75 -17.64 -1.33
N GLY A 179 -1.62 -16.86 -1.98
CA GLY A 179 -2.87 -16.40 -1.40
C GLY A 179 -2.97 -14.88 -1.17
N ALA A 180 -2.02 -14.08 -1.64
CA ALA A 180 -2.20 -12.62 -1.63
C ALA A 180 -3.30 -12.20 -2.62
N ASP A 181 -4.13 -11.22 -2.24
CA ASP A 181 -5.17 -10.63 -3.12
C ASP A 181 -4.59 -9.57 -4.04
N GLY A 182 -3.43 -9.04 -3.68
CA GLY A 182 -2.69 -8.05 -4.45
C GLY A 182 -1.29 -7.82 -3.92
N VAL A 183 -0.59 -6.95 -4.62
CA VAL A 183 0.79 -6.57 -4.30
C VAL A 183 0.92 -5.05 -4.17
N SER A 184 1.78 -4.60 -3.25
CA SER A 184 2.10 -3.18 -3.12
C SER A 184 3.59 -2.94 -3.39
N MET A 185 3.87 -1.85 -4.05
CA MET A 185 5.20 -1.47 -4.50
C MET A 185 5.50 -0.01 -4.17
N ILE A 186 6.77 0.25 -3.82
CA ILE A 186 7.34 1.60 -3.73
C ILE A 186 8.31 1.78 -4.89
N SER A 187 9.55 1.32 -4.72
CA SER A 187 10.64 1.57 -5.66
C SER A 187 10.45 0.95 -7.04
N ALA A 188 9.79 -0.20 -7.13
CA ALA A 188 9.54 -0.86 -8.42
C ALA A 188 8.77 0.02 -9.41
N ILE A 189 7.93 0.95 -8.92
CA ILE A 189 7.21 1.92 -9.74
C ILE A 189 7.91 3.28 -9.71
N ALA A 190 8.27 3.77 -8.50
CA ALA A 190 8.81 5.11 -8.32
C ALA A 190 10.17 5.33 -9.02
N ALA A 191 11.00 4.29 -9.13
CA ALA A 191 12.28 4.31 -9.80
C ALA A 191 12.27 3.77 -11.25
N SER A 192 11.08 3.46 -11.77
CA SER A 192 10.95 2.95 -13.15
C SER A 192 11.08 4.08 -14.17
N GLU A 193 11.81 3.83 -15.25
CA GLU A 193 11.84 4.71 -16.43
C GLU A 193 10.52 4.68 -17.21
N ASP A 194 9.74 3.60 -17.07
CA ASP A 194 8.39 3.42 -17.64
C ASP A 194 7.39 2.98 -16.57
N PRO A 195 6.95 3.87 -15.66
CA PRO A 195 6.00 3.51 -14.61
C PRO A 195 4.67 2.95 -15.15
N LYS A 196 4.20 3.46 -16.28
CA LYS A 196 2.98 2.98 -16.94
C LYS A 196 3.10 1.51 -17.38
N GLY A 197 4.15 1.18 -18.11
CA GLY A 197 4.39 -0.19 -18.57
C GLY A 197 4.66 -1.15 -17.42
N THR A 198 5.44 -0.71 -16.43
CA THR A 198 5.70 -1.49 -15.22
C THR A 198 4.41 -1.86 -14.49
N VAL A 199 3.54 -0.89 -14.24
CA VAL A 199 2.23 -1.15 -13.60
C VAL A 199 1.37 -2.09 -14.44
N ALA A 200 1.34 -1.93 -15.78
CA ALA A 200 0.58 -2.80 -16.66
C ALA A 200 1.04 -4.27 -16.56
N ARG A 201 2.37 -4.51 -16.48
CA ARG A 201 2.94 -5.86 -16.31
C ARG A 201 2.61 -6.45 -14.93
N PHE A 202 2.67 -5.67 -13.85
CA PHE A 202 2.20 -6.13 -12.53
C PHE A 202 0.72 -6.50 -12.55
N LYS A 203 -0.11 -5.68 -13.18
CA LYS A 203 -1.56 -5.94 -13.30
C LYS A 203 -1.85 -7.24 -14.06
N GLU A 204 -1.17 -7.46 -15.16
CA GLU A 204 -1.28 -8.71 -15.93
C GLU A 204 -0.85 -9.93 -15.08
N ALA A 205 0.30 -9.82 -14.38
CA ALA A 205 0.79 -10.87 -13.50
C ALA A 205 -0.20 -11.22 -12.37
N VAL A 206 -0.80 -10.23 -11.74
CA VAL A 206 -1.83 -10.44 -10.71
C VAL A 206 -3.08 -11.09 -11.29
N GLN A 207 -3.62 -10.55 -12.40
CA GLN A 207 -4.87 -11.03 -13.00
C GLN A 207 -4.76 -12.47 -13.50
N LYS A 208 -3.62 -12.83 -14.09
CA LYS A 208 -3.38 -14.18 -14.64
C LYS A 208 -3.31 -15.26 -13.55
N HIS A 209 -2.92 -14.92 -12.32
CA HIS A 209 -2.68 -15.88 -11.24
C HIS A 209 -3.68 -15.79 -10.10
N ARG A 210 -4.62 -14.85 -10.15
CA ARG A 210 -5.74 -14.75 -9.21
C ARG A 210 -6.76 -15.85 -9.49
N LYS A 211 -7.12 -16.62 -8.45
CA LYS A 211 -8.14 -17.68 -8.52
C LYS A 211 -9.55 -17.09 -8.42
#